data_4596cf8f969661794e2b3d02aea71af9
#
_entry.id   4596cf8f969661794e2b3d02aea71af9
#
_cell.length_a   1.000
_cell.length_b   1.000
_cell.length_c   1.000
_cell.angle_alpha   90.00
_cell.angle_beta   90.00
_cell.angle_gamma   90.00
#
_symmetry.space_group_name_H-M   'P 1'
#
loop_
_entity.id
_entity.type
_entity.pdbx_description
1 polymer ?
#
loop_
_entity_poly.entity_id
_entity_poly.type
_entity_poly.pdbx_seq_one_letter_code
_entity_poly.pdbx_strand_id
1 'polypeptide(L)'
;MKESSLILCRAVHERDDRIDGRDGLVSRSLWRCSTGQKGALLLQRAVERVTMKLRAAADGRAEWVGFSRWLNNPSVTAEEIAVHGAEALSGRVAGLHVLAMQDTTELNYARHAGRVRGLGPSGNGIDPGLFVHPVLAIDADSRALLGLAGMQIWTRQGPASPDYRSQPIEEKESYRWIKGAADAKSALAAAAMVTVIGDRESDIYEEFDRIPDAHTHLLTRACRDRALVGGGRLFDIAETWPVRHRFELEVRAQPGRPARTAKIALRFGEVTIKRPRNCSDPSASRQLTLRLIEVRELDPTVEEPIHWRLLTTHAVMTVEQALQIVAVAMISSHQDHAARPCP
;
A
#
# COMPACT_ATOMS: atom_id res chain seq x y z
N MET A 1 -30.39 6.71 1.78
CA MET A 1 -29.06 7.32 1.75
C MET A 1 -28.88 8.55 2.64
N LYS A 2 -29.94 9.23 3.12
CA LYS A 2 -29.85 10.32 4.11
C LYS A 2 -29.70 9.82 5.56
N GLU A 3 -30.12 8.61 5.86
CA GLU A 3 -30.07 8.05 7.22
C GLU A 3 -28.68 7.57 7.65
N SER A 4 -27.84 7.12 6.73
CA SER A 4 -26.50 6.61 7.05
C SER A 4 -25.53 7.70 7.54
N SER A 5 -25.67 8.95 7.06
CA SER A 5 -24.86 10.09 7.51
C SER A 5 -25.23 10.59 8.91
N LEU A 6 -26.52 10.46 9.27
CA LEU A 6 -27.02 10.83 10.59
C LEU A 6 -26.64 9.80 11.67
N ILE A 7 -26.53 8.53 11.30
CA ILE A 7 -26.13 7.44 12.21
C ILE A 7 -24.65 7.58 12.59
N LEU A 8 -23.77 8.01 11.67
CA LEU A 8 -22.35 8.25 11.99
C LEU A 8 -22.17 9.40 12.99
N CYS A 9 -22.94 10.48 12.87
CA CYS A 9 -22.92 11.60 13.83
C CYS A 9 -23.46 11.19 15.21
N ARG A 10 -24.50 10.34 15.27
CA ARG A 10 -25.06 9.87 16.53
C ARG A 10 -24.14 8.91 17.29
N ALA A 11 -23.50 7.98 16.58
CA ALA A 11 -22.59 7.00 17.20
C ALA A 11 -21.35 7.64 17.83
N VAL A 12 -20.90 8.80 17.32
CA VAL A 12 -19.80 9.57 17.91
C VAL A 12 -20.26 10.35 19.14
N HIS A 13 -21.53 10.80 19.17
CA HIS A 13 -22.07 11.58 20.29
C HIS A 13 -22.40 10.72 21.53
N GLU A 14 -22.80 9.45 21.33
CA GLU A 14 -23.20 8.56 22.45
C GLU A 14 -22.01 7.91 23.18
N ARG A 15 -20.76 8.04 22.69
CA ARG A 15 -19.57 7.52 23.37
C ARG A 15 -18.82 8.52 24.24
N ASP A 16 -19.14 9.81 24.16
CA ASP A 16 -18.35 10.88 24.80
C ASP A 16 -18.85 11.29 26.21
N ASP A 17 -19.95 10.68 26.73
CA ASP A 17 -20.52 11.05 28.01
C ASP A 17 -19.94 10.34 29.25
N ARG A 18 -18.78 9.63 29.09
CA ARG A 18 -18.15 8.90 30.22
C ARG A 18 -16.63 9.02 30.27
N ILE A 19 -16.07 10.22 30.20
CA ILE A 19 -14.69 10.43 30.67
C ILE A 19 -14.59 11.84 31.25
N ASP A 20 -14.54 11.89 32.56
CA ASP A 20 -14.29 13.08 33.38
C ASP A 20 -12.80 13.44 33.39
N GLY A 21 -12.51 14.71 33.18
CA GLY A 21 -11.29 15.36 33.63
C GLY A 21 -10.06 15.38 32.71
N ARG A 22 -9.95 16.42 31.89
CA ARG A 22 -8.81 17.34 31.70
C ARG A 22 -9.02 18.29 30.50
N ASP A 23 -8.83 19.57 30.73
CA ASP A 23 -9.18 20.73 29.90
C ASP A 23 -8.50 20.91 28.53
N GLY A 24 -8.02 19.87 27.89
CA GLY A 24 -7.41 19.93 26.55
C GLY A 24 -8.13 19.17 25.44
N LEU A 25 -9.08 18.29 25.81
CA LEU A 25 -9.72 17.35 24.86
C LEU A 25 -11.08 17.86 24.33
N VAL A 26 -11.79 18.71 25.08
CA VAL A 26 -13.11 19.22 24.71
C VAL A 26 -13.06 20.16 23.51
N SER A 27 -11.96 20.89 23.31
CA SER A 27 -11.80 21.80 22.16
C SER A 27 -11.60 21.07 20.83
N ARG A 28 -11.03 19.87 20.84
CA ARG A 28 -10.78 19.07 19.63
C ARG A 28 -12.04 18.39 19.08
N SER A 29 -12.96 17.95 19.92
CA SER A 29 -14.15 17.20 19.49
C SER A 29 -15.19 18.09 18.79
N LEU A 30 -15.44 19.30 19.27
CA LEU A 30 -16.37 20.25 18.65
C LEU A 30 -15.85 20.79 17.30
N TRP A 31 -14.53 20.89 17.16
CA TRP A 31 -13.90 21.29 15.91
C TRP A 31 -13.95 20.20 14.85
N ARG A 32 -13.82 18.94 15.25
CA ARG A 32 -13.93 17.76 14.40
C ARG A 32 -15.27 17.65 13.66
N CYS A 33 -16.40 18.00 14.30
CA CYS A 33 -17.71 17.81 13.69
C CYS A 33 -17.96 18.69 12.46
N SER A 34 -17.71 20.00 12.52
CA SER A 34 -17.97 20.90 11.38
C SER A 34 -16.91 20.78 10.27
N THR A 35 -15.67 20.50 10.63
CA THR A 35 -14.57 20.31 9.67
C THR A 35 -14.70 18.97 8.96
N GLY A 36 -15.04 17.90 9.68
CA GLY A 36 -15.30 16.57 9.12
C GLY A 36 -16.50 16.57 8.17
N GLN A 37 -17.60 17.27 8.49
CA GLN A 37 -18.77 17.36 7.62
C GLN A 37 -18.47 18.02 6.27
N LYS A 38 -17.64 19.07 6.25
CA LYS A 38 -17.25 19.73 4.98
C LYS A 38 -16.34 18.84 4.13
N GLY A 39 -15.41 18.11 4.75
CA GLY A 39 -14.57 17.15 4.07
C GLY A 39 -15.38 16.00 3.47
N ALA A 40 -16.32 15.44 4.24
CA ALA A 40 -17.21 14.39 3.78
C ALA A 40 -18.10 14.87 2.62
N LEU A 41 -18.65 16.09 2.69
CA LEU A 41 -19.42 16.69 1.60
C LEU A 41 -18.57 16.88 0.35
N LEU A 42 -17.34 17.39 0.48
CA LEU A 42 -16.44 17.57 -0.65
C LEU A 42 -16.11 16.21 -1.32
N LEU A 43 -15.82 15.18 -0.52
CA LEU A 43 -15.55 13.84 -1.03
C LEU A 43 -16.80 13.27 -1.74
N GLN A 44 -17.97 13.38 -1.13
CA GLN A 44 -19.23 12.95 -1.74
C GLN A 44 -19.46 13.62 -3.10
N ARG A 45 -19.31 14.96 -3.17
CA ARG A 45 -19.45 15.71 -4.42
C ARG A 45 -18.40 15.31 -5.47
N ALA A 46 -17.15 15.11 -5.06
CA ALA A 46 -16.08 14.68 -5.95
C ALA A 46 -16.38 13.32 -6.58
N VAL A 47 -16.88 12.37 -5.80
CA VAL A 47 -17.28 11.03 -6.26
C VAL A 47 -18.53 11.09 -7.16
N GLU A 48 -19.60 11.78 -6.72
CA GLU A 48 -20.85 11.92 -7.49
C GLU A 48 -20.61 12.54 -8.87
N ARG A 49 -19.70 13.50 -8.97
CA ARG A 49 -19.39 14.24 -10.20
C ARG A 49 -18.16 13.76 -10.94
N VAL A 50 -17.51 12.73 -10.43
CA VAL A 50 -16.26 12.15 -10.98
C VAL A 50 -15.24 13.26 -11.29
N THR A 51 -14.99 14.16 -10.33
CA THR A 51 -14.11 15.32 -10.53
C THR A 51 -13.28 15.66 -9.29
N MET A 52 -12.01 16.03 -9.52
CA MET A 52 -11.13 16.60 -8.49
C MET A 52 -11.09 18.16 -8.56
N LYS A 53 -11.82 18.77 -9.49
CA LYS A 53 -11.86 20.22 -9.60
C LYS A 53 -12.87 20.80 -8.62
N LEU A 54 -12.43 21.52 -7.59
CA LEU A 54 -13.29 22.08 -6.53
C LEU A 54 -14.49 22.87 -7.06
N ARG A 55 -14.29 23.63 -8.13
CA ARG A 55 -15.36 24.41 -8.75
C ARG A 55 -16.41 23.52 -9.42
N ALA A 56 -16.00 22.40 -10.00
CA ALA A 56 -16.91 21.44 -10.62
C ALA A 56 -17.60 20.55 -9.58
N ALA A 57 -16.94 20.30 -8.43
CA ALA A 57 -17.52 19.58 -7.31
C ALA A 57 -18.58 20.39 -6.55
N ALA A 58 -18.55 21.74 -6.62
CA ALA A 58 -19.45 22.60 -5.85
C ALA A 58 -20.77 22.88 -6.58
N ASP A 59 -21.88 23.01 -5.83
CA ASP A 59 -23.20 23.40 -6.35
C ASP A 59 -23.29 24.89 -6.69
N GLY A 60 -22.33 25.68 -6.21
CA GLY A 60 -22.29 27.11 -6.47
C GLY A 60 -21.10 27.81 -5.83
N ARG A 61 -21.03 29.13 -6.00
CA ARG A 61 -19.90 29.93 -5.51
C ARG A 61 -19.68 29.81 -3.98
N ALA A 62 -20.75 29.79 -3.22
CA ALA A 62 -20.65 29.70 -1.75
C ALA A 62 -20.02 28.39 -1.29
N GLU A 63 -20.44 27.28 -1.89
CA GLU A 63 -19.89 25.95 -1.59
C GLU A 63 -18.44 25.83 -2.06
N TRP A 64 -18.11 26.31 -3.27
CA TRP A 64 -16.74 26.38 -3.75
C TRP A 64 -15.79 27.16 -2.84
N VAL A 65 -16.24 28.35 -2.37
CA VAL A 65 -15.48 29.14 -1.40
C VAL A 65 -15.35 28.42 -0.08
N GLY A 66 -16.42 27.71 0.35
CA GLY A 66 -16.41 26.87 1.55
C GLY A 66 -15.38 25.76 1.48
N PHE A 67 -15.32 25.00 0.38
CA PHE A 67 -14.32 23.96 0.13
C PHE A 67 -12.89 24.52 0.07
N SER A 68 -12.71 25.65 -0.63
CA SER A 68 -11.40 26.32 -0.70
C SER A 68 -10.91 26.78 0.68
N ARG A 69 -11.78 27.35 1.52
CA ARG A 69 -11.44 27.74 2.89
C ARG A 69 -11.13 26.54 3.78
N TRP A 70 -11.87 25.43 3.57
CA TRP A 70 -11.63 24.20 4.32
C TRP A 70 -10.25 23.62 4.00
N LEU A 71 -9.87 23.49 2.73
CA LEU A 71 -8.56 23.02 2.31
C LEU A 71 -7.40 23.94 2.72
N ASN A 72 -7.64 25.26 2.83
CA ASN A 72 -6.65 26.22 3.31
C ASN A 72 -6.60 26.37 4.83
N ASN A 73 -7.40 25.62 5.56
CA ASN A 73 -7.38 25.65 7.01
C ASN A 73 -6.13 24.89 7.51
N PRO A 74 -5.26 25.54 8.32
CA PRO A 74 -4.04 24.90 8.84
C PRO A 74 -4.26 23.61 9.63
N SER A 75 -5.48 23.40 10.17
CA SER A 75 -5.81 22.17 10.89
C SER A 75 -6.31 21.04 9.97
N VAL A 76 -6.48 21.30 8.67
CA VAL A 76 -6.81 20.29 7.67
C VAL A 76 -5.54 19.90 6.97
N THR A 77 -4.81 18.95 7.55
CA THR A 77 -3.59 18.40 6.97
C THR A 77 -3.87 17.09 6.25
N ALA A 78 -2.91 16.64 5.45
CA ALA A 78 -3.00 15.33 4.80
C ALA A 78 -3.02 14.20 5.83
N GLU A 79 -2.27 14.36 6.92
CA GLU A 79 -2.21 13.42 8.04
C GLU A 79 -3.57 13.31 8.74
N GLU A 80 -4.24 14.44 9.03
CA GLU A 80 -5.60 14.41 9.61
C GLU A 80 -6.62 13.73 8.68
N ILE A 81 -6.52 13.96 7.37
CA ILE A 81 -7.38 13.28 6.40
C ILE A 81 -7.12 11.77 6.40
N ALA A 82 -5.84 11.35 6.45
CA ALA A 82 -5.47 9.95 6.50
C ALA A 82 -5.94 9.27 7.80
N VAL A 83 -5.77 9.92 8.95
CA VAL A 83 -6.23 9.42 10.25
C VAL A 83 -7.76 9.22 10.25
N HIS A 84 -8.53 10.20 9.77
CA HIS A 84 -9.97 10.05 9.66
C HIS A 84 -10.39 8.96 8.67
N GLY A 85 -9.66 8.80 7.57
CA GLY A 85 -9.87 7.69 6.64
C GLY A 85 -9.71 6.34 7.33
N ALA A 86 -8.65 6.19 8.12
CA ALA A 86 -8.35 4.97 8.87
C ALA A 86 -9.37 4.70 9.99
N GLU A 87 -9.77 5.72 10.76
CA GLU A 87 -10.82 5.61 11.79
C GLU A 87 -12.16 5.13 11.21
N ALA A 88 -12.52 5.60 10.00
CA ALA A 88 -13.74 5.22 9.31
C ALA A 88 -13.75 3.75 8.83
N LEU A 89 -12.58 3.08 8.79
CA LEU A 89 -12.47 1.69 8.38
C LEU A 89 -12.88 0.71 9.47
N SER A 90 -12.67 1.02 10.74
CA SER A 90 -12.80 0.08 11.87
C SER A 90 -14.14 -0.69 11.86
N GLY A 91 -15.26 0.00 11.62
CA GLY A 91 -16.57 -0.64 11.54
C GLY A 91 -16.87 -1.40 10.24
N ARG A 92 -16.05 -1.18 9.19
CA ARG A 92 -16.24 -1.80 7.87
C ARG A 92 -15.42 -3.07 7.67
N VAL A 93 -14.34 -3.22 8.44
CA VAL A 93 -13.36 -4.30 8.26
C VAL A 93 -13.54 -5.44 9.25
N ALA A 94 -14.44 -5.30 10.24
CA ALA A 94 -14.63 -6.28 11.29
C ALA A 94 -14.98 -7.67 10.72
N GLY A 95 -14.16 -8.65 11.05
CA GLY A 95 -14.34 -10.05 10.62
C GLY A 95 -13.97 -10.34 9.15
N LEU A 96 -13.52 -9.35 8.38
CA LEU A 96 -13.11 -9.54 6.98
C LEU A 96 -11.64 -9.96 6.86
N HIS A 97 -11.30 -10.61 5.76
CA HIS A 97 -9.94 -10.65 5.25
C HIS A 97 -9.71 -9.41 4.38
N VAL A 98 -8.78 -8.55 4.80
CA VAL A 98 -8.50 -7.27 4.13
C VAL A 98 -7.14 -7.31 3.44
N LEU A 99 -7.10 -6.92 2.18
CA LEU A 99 -5.88 -6.66 1.42
C LEU A 99 -5.48 -5.20 1.65
N ALA A 100 -4.34 -4.96 2.28
CA ALA A 100 -3.75 -3.64 2.48
C ALA A 100 -2.73 -3.40 1.36
N MET A 101 -3.19 -2.81 0.26
CA MET A 101 -2.36 -2.56 -0.92
C MET A 101 -1.63 -1.23 -0.79
N GLN A 102 -0.31 -1.26 -0.84
CA GLN A 102 0.52 -0.07 -0.81
C GLN A 102 1.32 0.10 -2.09
N ASP A 103 1.45 1.34 -2.51
CA ASP A 103 2.24 1.72 -3.69
C ASP A 103 2.67 3.18 -3.57
N THR A 104 3.71 3.57 -4.31
CA THR A 104 4.20 4.94 -4.32
C THR A 104 3.87 5.61 -5.64
N THR A 105 3.17 6.73 -5.56
CA THR A 105 2.87 7.58 -6.72
C THR A 105 3.67 8.88 -6.64
N GLU A 106 4.16 9.33 -7.79
CA GLU A 106 4.80 10.63 -7.96
C GLU A 106 3.81 11.64 -8.54
N LEU A 107 3.71 12.80 -7.91
CA LEU A 107 2.99 13.94 -8.44
C LEU A 107 4.00 14.97 -8.96
N ASN A 108 4.14 15.03 -10.30
CA ASN A 108 5.07 15.92 -10.98
C ASN A 108 4.41 17.27 -11.28
N TYR A 109 5.06 18.36 -10.89
CA TYR A 109 4.60 19.73 -11.03
C TYR A 109 5.47 20.55 -12.00
N ALA A 110 6.18 19.93 -12.93
CA ALA A 110 7.04 20.62 -13.90
C ALA A 110 6.32 21.79 -14.62
N ARG A 111 5.05 21.59 -15.01
CA ARG A 111 4.22 22.64 -15.65
C ARG A 111 3.87 23.81 -14.71
N HIS A 112 4.10 23.67 -13.41
CA HIS A 112 3.80 24.66 -12.38
C HIS A 112 5.08 25.13 -11.66
N ALA A 113 6.25 24.86 -12.24
CA ALA A 113 7.54 25.28 -11.70
C ALA A 113 7.51 26.78 -11.34
N GLY A 114 8.01 27.10 -10.13
CA GLY A 114 8.01 28.44 -9.58
C GLY A 114 6.67 28.98 -9.05
N ARG A 115 5.55 28.27 -9.23
CA ARG A 115 4.22 28.67 -8.74
C ARG A 115 3.82 27.99 -7.43
N VAL A 116 4.40 26.83 -7.14
CA VAL A 116 4.11 26.04 -5.93
C VAL A 116 5.38 25.98 -5.10
N ARG A 117 5.24 26.21 -3.78
CA ARG A 117 6.35 26.15 -2.82
C ARG A 117 6.33 24.81 -2.07
N GLY A 118 7.48 24.44 -1.50
CA GLY A 118 7.61 23.24 -0.66
C GLY A 118 7.73 21.94 -1.46
N LEU A 119 7.89 22.03 -2.80
CA LEU A 119 8.17 20.86 -3.63
C LEU A 119 9.68 20.57 -3.64
N GLY A 120 10.03 19.29 -3.77
CA GLY A 120 11.39 18.82 -3.97
C GLY A 120 11.58 18.20 -5.35
N PRO A 121 12.78 17.70 -5.68
CA PRO A 121 13.01 16.99 -6.94
C PRO A 121 12.18 15.70 -7.00
N SER A 122 11.48 15.50 -8.12
CA SER A 122 10.70 14.30 -8.40
C SER A 122 11.57 13.11 -8.85
N GLY A 123 10.98 12.04 -9.36
CA GLY A 123 11.70 10.81 -9.72
C GLY A 123 12.80 10.96 -10.77
N ASN A 124 12.71 11.97 -11.63
CA ASN A 124 13.78 12.32 -12.58
C ASN A 124 14.92 13.17 -11.96
N GLY A 125 14.80 13.55 -10.68
CA GLY A 125 15.80 14.33 -9.94
C GLY A 125 15.83 15.82 -10.27
N ILE A 126 14.98 16.33 -11.16
CA ILE A 126 15.02 17.70 -11.71
C ILE A 126 13.69 18.43 -11.48
N ASP A 127 12.60 17.84 -11.93
CA ASP A 127 11.29 18.46 -11.90
C ASP A 127 10.76 18.62 -10.47
N PRO A 128 10.07 19.75 -10.14
CA PRO A 128 9.45 19.87 -8.82
C PRO A 128 8.28 18.90 -8.68
N GLY A 129 8.24 18.21 -7.57
CA GLY A 129 7.21 17.22 -7.29
C GLY A 129 7.11 16.84 -5.83
N LEU A 130 6.25 15.92 -5.55
CA LEU A 130 6.11 15.24 -4.25
C LEU A 130 5.72 13.77 -4.49
N PHE A 131 5.92 12.97 -3.46
CA PHE A 131 5.56 11.55 -3.45
C PHE A 131 4.40 11.32 -2.50
N VAL A 132 3.50 10.42 -2.89
CA VAL A 132 2.38 9.95 -2.08
C VAL A 132 2.46 8.44 -2.02
N HIS A 133 2.40 7.89 -0.82
CA HIS A 133 2.37 6.45 -0.56
C HIS A 133 1.11 6.09 0.21
N PRO A 134 -0.01 5.84 -0.49
CA PRO A 134 -1.25 5.40 0.11
C PRO A 134 -1.21 3.91 0.45
N VAL A 135 -1.96 3.52 1.47
CA VAL A 135 -2.32 2.12 1.74
C VAL A 135 -3.83 1.98 1.60
N LEU A 136 -4.28 1.28 0.58
CA LEU A 136 -5.69 1.06 0.29
C LEU A 136 -6.16 -0.24 0.95
N ALA A 137 -7.28 -0.20 1.66
CA ALA A 137 -7.95 -1.36 2.21
C ALA A 137 -8.98 -1.89 1.19
N ILE A 138 -8.84 -3.15 0.81
CA ILE A 138 -9.70 -3.85 -0.16
C ILE A 138 -10.20 -5.13 0.49
N ASP A 139 -11.48 -5.42 0.39
CA ASP A 139 -12.03 -6.71 0.80
C ASP A 139 -11.49 -7.83 -0.11
N ALA A 140 -10.89 -8.86 0.49
CA ALA A 140 -10.26 -9.95 -0.26
C ALA A 140 -11.24 -10.75 -1.10
N ASP A 141 -12.49 -10.89 -0.65
CA ASP A 141 -13.51 -11.70 -1.32
C ASP A 141 -14.22 -10.91 -2.43
N SER A 142 -14.83 -9.77 -2.06
CA SER A 142 -15.63 -8.96 -3.00
C SER A 142 -14.79 -8.06 -3.92
N ARG A 143 -13.52 -7.85 -3.59
CA ARG A 143 -12.61 -6.89 -4.25
C ARG A 143 -13.08 -5.43 -4.12
N ALA A 144 -14.00 -5.15 -3.23
CA ALA A 144 -14.49 -3.80 -2.99
C ALA A 144 -13.44 -2.96 -2.25
N LEU A 145 -13.25 -1.72 -2.69
CA LEU A 145 -12.46 -0.73 -1.97
C LEU A 145 -13.20 -0.33 -0.69
N LEU A 146 -12.61 -0.60 0.46
CA LEU A 146 -13.16 -0.25 1.78
C LEU A 146 -12.77 1.16 2.22
N GLY A 147 -11.56 1.60 1.85
CA GLY A 147 -11.08 2.95 2.18
C GLY A 147 -9.56 3.06 2.23
N LEU A 148 -9.08 4.11 2.91
CA LEU A 148 -7.66 4.42 3.07
C LEU A 148 -7.19 3.99 4.46
N ALA A 149 -6.27 3.03 4.53
CA ALA A 149 -5.72 2.51 5.79
C ALA A 149 -4.49 3.29 6.26
N GLY A 150 -3.85 4.05 5.38
CA GLY A 150 -2.69 4.89 5.68
C GLY A 150 -2.28 5.72 4.47
N MET A 151 -1.53 6.79 4.72
CA MET A 151 -0.98 7.62 3.66
C MET A 151 0.25 8.37 4.17
N GLN A 152 1.29 8.41 3.38
CA GLN A 152 2.47 9.21 3.63
C GLN A 152 2.69 10.15 2.45
N ILE A 153 3.06 11.40 2.73
CA ILE A 153 3.39 12.40 1.69
C ILE A 153 4.73 13.02 2.07
N TRP A 154 5.64 13.07 1.10
CA TRP A 154 6.94 13.71 1.33
C TRP A 154 7.50 14.35 0.06
N THR A 155 8.52 15.18 0.26
CA THR A 155 9.34 15.75 -0.81
C THR A 155 10.80 15.41 -0.54
N ARG A 156 11.57 15.16 -1.58
CA ARG A 156 13.02 14.97 -1.46
C ARG A 156 13.72 16.31 -1.24
N GLN A 157 14.74 16.32 -0.37
CA GLN A 157 15.49 17.53 -0.01
C GLN A 157 16.88 17.59 -0.70
N GLY A 158 17.01 17.02 -1.87
CA GLY A 158 18.25 16.96 -2.63
C GLY A 158 18.70 15.54 -2.97
N PRO A 159 19.97 15.35 -3.41
CA PRO A 159 20.49 14.04 -3.76
C PRO A 159 20.60 13.13 -2.52
N ALA A 160 20.54 11.83 -2.74
CA ALA A 160 20.73 10.85 -1.68
C ALA A 160 22.09 11.02 -1.01
N SER A 161 22.15 10.80 0.31
CA SER A 161 23.40 10.82 1.07
C SER A 161 24.40 9.80 0.49
N PRO A 162 25.71 10.13 0.44
CA PRO A 162 26.75 9.17 0.06
C PRO A 162 26.73 7.90 0.91
N ASP A 163 26.34 8.02 2.18
CA ASP A 163 26.29 6.92 3.14
C ASP A 163 24.93 6.21 3.20
N TYR A 164 24.05 6.44 2.21
CA TYR A 164 22.68 5.88 2.17
C TYR A 164 22.62 4.36 2.43
N ARG A 165 23.63 3.61 1.95
CA ARG A 165 23.64 2.15 2.11
C ARG A 165 23.84 1.70 3.55
N SER A 166 24.59 2.45 4.35
CA SER A 166 24.90 2.14 5.76
C SER A 166 23.91 2.73 6.77
N GLN A 167 23.05 3.65 6.32
CA GLN A 167 22.02 4.25 7.18
C GLN A 167 21.07 3.19 7.76
N PRO A 168 20.53 3.41 8.98
CA PRO A 168 19.39 2.64 9.49
C PRO A 168 18.22 2.68 8.53
N ILE A 169 17.39 1.62 8.54
CA ILE A 169 16.24 1.53 7.62
C ILE A 169 15.26 2.68 7.83
N GLU A 170 15.13 3.18 9.05
CA GLU A 170 14.25 4.28 9.45
C GLU A 170 14.63 5.62 8.80
N GLU A 171 15.89 5.79 8.41
CA GLU A 171 16.40 6.99 7.73
C GLU A 171 16.32 6.87 6.19
N LYS A 172 15.97 5.69 5.66
CA LYS A 172 15.86 5.44 4.23
C LYS A 172 14.47 5.76 3.71
N GLU A 173 14.39 6.24 2.49
CA GLU A 173 13.10 6.47 1.81
C GLU A 173 12.27 5.18 1.72
N SER A 174 12.92 4.01 1.63
CA SER A 174 12.27 2.71 1.63
C SER A 174 11.54 2.35 2.93
N TYR A 175 11.81 3.05 4.05
CA TYR A 175 11.09 2.87 5.31
C TYR A 175 9.59 3.12 5.19
N ARG A 176 9.15 3.87 4.18
CA ARG A 176 7.73 4.11 3.90
C ARG A 176 6.92 2.82 3.78
N TRP A 177 7.51 1.74 3.26
CA TRP A 177 6.85 0.44 3.14
C TRP A 177 6.56 -0.17 4.50
N ILE A 178 7.56 -0.20 5.38
CA ILE A 178 7.42 -0.70 6.76
C ILE A 178 6.42 0.16 7.54
N LYS A 179 6.54 1.49 7.43
CA LYS A 179 5.64 2.41 8.10
C LYS A 179 4.20 2.27 7.59
N GLY A 180 4.00 2.20 6.28
CA GLY A 180 2.68 1.98 5.67
C GLY A 180 2.05 0.67 6.11
N ALA A 181 2.83 -0.42 6.16
CA ALA A 181 2.38 -1.71 6.67
C ALA A 181 1.99 -1.65 8.16
N ALA A 182 2.78 -0.95 8.99
CA ALA A 182 2.50 -0.78 10.42
C ALA A 182 1.23 0.08 10.66
N ASP A 183 1.09 1.17 9.91
CA ASP A 183 -0.10 2.04 9.96
C ASP A 183 -1.36 1.24 9.55
N ALA A 184 -1.28 0.45 8.46
CA ALA A 184 -2.37 -0.41 8.02
C ALA A 184 -2.72 -1.48 9.05
N LYS A 185 -1.73 -2.16 9.63
CA LYS A 185 -1.94 -3.15 10.70
C LYS A 185 -2.72 -2.56 11.87
N SER A 186 -2.40 -1.33 12.26
CA SER A 186 -3.11 -0.62 13.32
C SER A 186 -4.53 -0.22 12.92
N ALA A 187 -4.71 0.37 11.73
CA ALA A 187 -6.01 0.82 11.23
C ALA A 187 -6.99 -0.34 10.99
N LEU A 188 -6.46 -1.52 10.64
CA LEU A 188 -7.22 -2.72 10.29
C LEU A 188 -7.29 -3.74 11.42
N ALA A 189 -6.99 -3.36 12.66
CA ALA A 189 -6.93 -4.28 13.81
C ALA A 189 -8.23 -5.05 14.09
N ALA A 190 -9.39 -4.57 13.60
CA ALA A 190 -10.68 -5.25 13.71
C ALA A 190 -10.90 -6.33 12.62
N ALA A 191 -10.06 -6.40 11.60
CA ALA A 191 -10.14 -7.41 10.56
C ALA A 191 -9.79 -8.80 11.11
N ALA A 192 -10.40 -9.85 10.55
CA ALA A 192 -10.03 -11.23 10.90
C ALA A 192 -8.63 -11.58 10.38
N MET A 193 -8.25 -11.02 9.22
CA MET A 193 -6.94 -11.19 8.60
C MET A 193 -6.58 -9.96 7.79
N VAL A 194 -5.31 -9.58 7.79
CA VAL A 194 -4.75 -8.53 6.93
C VAL A 194 -3.63 -9.12 6.08
N THR A 195 -3.69 -8.92 4.78
CA THR A 195 -2.56 -9.19 3.88
C THR A 195 -2.04 -7.88 3.34
N VAL A 196 -0.86 -7.47 3.79
CA VAL A 196 -0.16 -6.31 3.25
C VAL A 196 0.52 -6.72 1.94
N ILE A 197 0.26 -5.95 0.89
CA ILE A 197 0.73 -6.23 -0.46
C ILE A 197 1.60 -5.07 -0.92
N GLY A 198 2.82 -5.38 -1.32
CA GLY A 198 3.75 -4.43 -1.91
C GLY A 198 4.35 -4.94 -3.21
N ASP A 199 4.91 -4.01 -3.98
CA ASP A 199 5.66 -4.33 -5.18
C ASP A 199 7.08 -4.79 -4.87
N ARG A 200 7.99 -4.75 -5.86
CA ARG A 200 9.41 -5.14 -5.72
C ARG A 200 10.18 -4.26 -4.72
N GLU A 201 9.78 -3.01 -4.54
CA GLU A 201 10.45 -2.09 -3.62
C GLU A 201 10.16 -2.44 -2.15
N SER A 202 9.07 -3.16 -1.89
CA SER A 202 8.69 -3.74 -0.58
C SER A 202 9.44 -5.05 -0.25
N ASP A 203 10.38 -5.52 -1.09
CA ASP A 203 11.22 -6.68 -0.75
C ASP A 203 12.29 -6.30 0.29
N ILE A 204 11.85 -5.96 1.50
CA ILE A 204 12.66 -5.48 2.62
C ILE A 204 12.68 -6.52 3.73
N TYR A 205 13.89 -6.91 4.18
CA TYR A 205 14.05 -7.95 5.20
C TYR A 205 13.38 -7.56 6.51
N GLU A 206 13.57 -6.32 6.93
CA GLU A 206 13.02 -5.77 8.18
C GLU A 206 11.48 -5.68 8.13
N GLU A 207 10.87 -5.55 6.96
CA GLU A 207 9.41 -5.60 6.82
C GLU A 207 8.89 -7.01 7.12
N PHE A 208 9.52 -8.05 6.54
CA PHE A 208 9.18 -9.44 6.82
C PHE A 208 9.43 -9.85 8.28
N ASP A 209 10.36 -9.19 8.97
CA ASP A 209 10.71 -9.49 10.36
C ASP A 209 9.75 -8.82 11.36
N ARG A 210 9.35 -7.56 11.10
CA ARG A 210 8.66 -6.71 12.07
C ARG A 210 7.14 -6.70 11.95
N ILE A 211 6.60 -6.87 10.75
CA ILE A 211 5.17 -6.65 10.49
C ILE A 211 4.30 -7.87 10.74
N PRO A 212 4.68 -9.08 10.29
CA PRO A 212 3.83 -10.25 10.40
C PRO A 212 3.52 -10.66 11.85
N ASP A 213 2.29 -11.13 12.05
CA ASP A 213 1.84 -11.81 13.27
C ASP A 213 0.80 -12.88 12.93
N ALA A 214 0.00 -13.32 13.92
CA ALA A 214 -1.02 -14.33 13.69
C ALA A 214 -2.15 -13.90 12.75
N HIS A 215 -2.37 -12.59 12.57
CA HIS A 215 -3.46 -12.01 11.80
C HIS A 215 -2.97 -11.15 10.61
N THR A 216 -1.70 -10.76 10.61
CA THR A 216 -1.11 -9.90 9.59
C THR A 216 -0.06 -10.65 8.80
N HIS A 217 -0.25 -10.72 7.50
CA HIS A 217 0.66 -11.37 6.55
C HIS A 217 1.20 -10.39 5.53
N LEU A 218 2.35 -10.73 4.94
CA LEU A 218 2.95 -9.99 3.83
C LEU A 218 2.89 -10.80 2.53
N LEU A 219 2.74 -10.08 1.43
CA LEU A 219 2.87 -10.58 0.07
C LEU A 219 3.64 -9.58 -0.76
N THR A 220 4.81 -9.97 -1.26
CA THR A 220 5.72 -9.08 -2.01
C THR A 220 6.30 -9.82 -3.22
N ARG A 221 6.56 -9.09 -4.29
CA ARG A 221 7.36 -9.61 -5.42
C ARG A 221 8.83 -9.55 -5.07
N ALA A 222 9.49 -10.72 -4.99
CA ALA A 222 10.92 -10.79 -4.72
C ALA A 222 11.73 -10.10 -5.84
N CYS A 223 12.58 -9.17 -5.46
CA CYS A 223 13.56 -8.54 -6.34
C CYS A 223 15.00 -8.78 -5.89
N ARG A 224 15.20 -9.28 -4.68
CA ARG A 224 16.52 -9.55 -4.13
C ARG A 224 16.80 -11.05 -4.12
N ASP A 225 17.87 -11.45 -4.77
CA ASP A 225 18.33 -12.84 -4.73
C ASP A 225 19.03 -13.14 -3.40
N ARG A 226 18.24 -13.60 -2.42
CA ARG A 226 18.68 -13.79 -1.05
C ARG A 226 19.40 -15.13 -0.84
N ALA A 227 20.39 -15.14 0.07
CA ALA A 227 21.04 -16.38 0.51
C ALA A 227 20.10 -17.21 1.39
N LEU A 228 20.04 -18.52 1.16
CA LEU A 228 19.23 -19.46 1.92
C LEU A 228 20.00 -20.13 3.03
N VAL A 229 19.30 -20.51 4.10
CA VAL A 229 19.82 -21.42 5.11
C VAL A 229 19.97 -22.82 4.48
N GLY A 230 21.11 -23.45 4.67
CA GLY A 230 21.41 -24.72 3.97
C GLY A 230 22.17 -24.56 2.67
N GLY A 231 22.31 -23.31 2.16
CA GLY A 231 23.02 -23.00 0.93
C GLY A 231 22.10 -22.65 -0.23
N GLY A 232 22.71 -22.17 -1.31
CA GLY A 232 21.97 -21.74 -2.51
C GLY A 232 21.38 -20.34 -2.42
N ARG A 233 20.62 -19.99 -3.46
CA ARG A 233 20.03 -18.68 -3.66
C ARG A 233 18.53 -18.78 -3.90
N LEU A 234 17.81 -17.73 -3.53
CA LEU A 234 16.35 -17.68 -3.61
C LEU A 234 15.83 -17.83 -5.06
N PHE A 235 16.55 -17.26 -6.03
CA PHE A 235 16.09 -17.25 -7.41
C PHE A 235 16.30 -18.60 -8.10
N ASP A 236 17.22 -19.42 -7.61
CA ASP A 236 17.54 -20.72 -8.19
C ASP A 236 16.72 -21.85 -7.57
N ILE A 237 16.34 -21.72 -6.27
CA ILE A 237 15.73 -22.82 -5.54
C ILE A 237 14.42 -23.30 -6.15
N ALA A 238 13.59 -22.39 -6.68
CA ALA A 238 12.30 -22.75 -7.26
C ALA A 238 12.45 -23.63 -8.51
N GLU A 239 13.55 -23.50 -9.26
CA GLU A 239 13.82 -24.32 -10.44
C GLU A 239 14.09 -25.78 -10.08
N THR A 240 14.54 -26.05 -8.85
CA THR A 240 14.77 -27.43 -8.35
C THR A 240 13.48 -28.14 -7.95
N TRP A 241 12.36 -27.40 -7.84
CA TRP A 241 11.09 -27.98 -7.42
C TRP A 241 10.28 -28.49 -8.60
N PRO A 242 9.48 -29.56 -8.41
CA PRO A 242 8.56 -30.02 -9.43
C PRO A 242 7.48 -28.96 -9.72
N VAL A 243 7.05 -28.89 -10.97
CA VAL A 243 5.87 -28.10 -11.33
C VAL A 243 4.65 -28.72 -10.64
N ARG A 244 4.01 -27.95 -9.75
CA ARG A 244 2.83 -28.39 -8.98
C ARG A 244 1.51 -28.24 -9.74
N HIS A 245 1.45 -27.20 -10.62
CA HIS A 245 0.25 -26.92 -11.40
C HIS A 245 0.61 -26.20 -12.69
N ARG A 246 -0.26 -26.36 -13.70
CA ARG A 246 -0.20 -25.59 -14.96
C ARG A 246 -1.57 -25.00 -15.23
N PHE A 247 -1.60 -23.74 -15.66
CA PHE A 247 -2.82 -23.04 -16.00
C PHE A 247 -2.58 -22.03 -17.11
N GLU A 248 -3.65 -21.52 -17.70
CA GLU A 248 -3.61 -20.45 -18.68
C GLU A 248 -3.96 -19.12 -18.02
N LEU A 249 -3.23 -18.07 -18.39
CA LEU A 249 -3.42 -16.72 -17.89
C LEU A 249 -3.68 -15.78 -19.06
N GLU A 250 -4.84 -15.12 -19.02
CA GLU A 250 -5.16 -14.07 -19.97
C GLU A 250 -4.38 -12.78 -19.65
N VAL A 251 -3.48 -12.40 -20.56
CA VAL A 251 -2.69 -11.18 -20.47
C VAL A 251 -3.35 -10.11 -21.33
N ARG A 252 -3.81 -9.03 -20.69
CA ARG A 252 -4.47 -7.92 -21.39
C ARG A 252 -3.50 -7.17 -22.30
N ALA A 253 -4.03 -6.60 -23.37
CA ALA A 253 -3.27 -5.71 -24.22
C ALA A 253 -2.75 -4.48 -23.46
N GLN A 254 -1.53 -4.10 -23.74
CA GLN A 254 -0.88 -2.87 -23.26
C GLN A 254 -0.28 -2.13 -24.47
N PRO A 255 0.03 -0.83 -24.36
CA PRO A 255 0.72 -0.12 -25.42
C PRO A 255 1.98 -0.87 -25.87
N GLY A 256 2.03 -1.25 -27.15
CA GLY A 256 3.13 -2.02 -27.74
C GLY A 256 3.09 -3.53 -27.48
N ARG A 257 2.08 -4.05 -26.74
CA ARG A 257 1.97 -5.48 -26.42
C ARG A 257 0.53 -5.96 -26.65
N PRO A 258 0.26 -6.86 -27.60
CA PRO A 258 -1.08 -7.40 -27.83
C PRO A 258 -1.54 -8.27 -26.66
N ALA A 259 -2.87 -8.42 -26.53
CA ALA A 259 -3.45 -9.42 -25.63
C ALA A 259 -3.01 -10.82 -26.06
N ARG A 260 -2.81 -11.70 -25.09
CA ARG A 260 -2.40 -13.10 -25.33
C ARG A 260 -2.78 -14.00 -24.17
N THR A 261 -2.86 -15.27 -24.41
CA THR A 261 -2.97 -16.31 -23.41
C THR A 261 -1.59 -16.90 -23.12
N ALA A 262 -1.13 -16.80 -21.89
CA ALA A 262 0.16 -17.33 -21.45
C ALA A 262 -0.04 -18.67 -20.73
N LYS A 263 0.75 -19.69 -21.09
CA LYS A 263 0.79 -20.97 -20.37
C LYS A 263 1.74 -20.84 -19.19
N ILE A 264 1.24 -21.04 -17.99
CA ILE A 264 1.96 -20.80 -16.73
C ILE A 264 2.28 -22.12 -16.03
N ALA A 265 3.51 -22.24 -15.55
CA ALA A 265 3.92 -23.24 -14.56
C ALA A 265 3.95 -22.60 -13.18
N LEU A 266 3.37 -23.28 -12.20
CA LEU A 266 3.36 -22.91 -10.80
C LEU A 266 4.23 -23.85 -9.99
N ARG A 267 5.14 -23.31 -9.21
CA ARG A 267 5.92 -23.99 -8.20
C ARG A 267 5.82 -23.23 -6.89
N PHE A 268 5.84 -23.93 -5.78
CA PHE A 268 5.86 -23.28 -4.46
C PHE A 268 6.50 -24.20 -3.43
N GLY A 269 7.04 -23.57 -2.39
CA GLY A 269 7.67 -24.29 -1.29
C GLY A 269 8.10 -23.34 -0.17
N GLU A 270 8.57 -23.92 0.90
CA GLU A 270 9.15 -23.20 2.02
C GLU A 270 10.60 -22.84 1.74
N VAL A 271 10.97 -21.64 2.14
CA VAL A 271 12.35 -21.15 2.08
C VAL A 271 12.71 -20.46 3.39
N THR A 272 13.94 -20.66 3.84
CA THR A 272 14.47 -19.92 4.98
C THR A 272 15.59 -19.01 4.50
N ILE A 273 15.33 -17.73 4.48
CA ILE A 273 16.26 -16.69 4.05
C ILE A 273 17.16 -16.25 5.21
N LYS A 274 18.43 -15.96 4.92
CA LYS A 274 19.37 -15.40 5.90
C LYS A 274 19.22 -13.88 6.00
N ARG A 275 19.48 -13.34 7.20
CA ARG A 275 19.62 -11.90 7.38
C ARG A 275 20.70 -11.36 6.45
N PRO A 276 20.40 -10.34 5.62
CA PRO A 276 21.40 -9.72 4.74
C PRO A 276 22.49 -9.00 5.55
N ARG A 277 23.71 -8.96 5.00
CA ARG A 277 24.84 -8.30 5.67
C ARG A 277 24.65 -6.80 5.87
N ASN A 278 23.86 -6.17 5.02
CA ASN A 278 23.53 -4.74 5.07
C ASN A 278 22.28 -4.42 5.90
N CYS A 279 21.67 -5.40 6.58
CA CYS A 279 20.66 -5.14 7.58
C CYS A 279 21.32 -4.49 8.79
N SER A 280 21.00 -3.24 9.02
CA SER A 280 21.60 -2.42 10.09
C SER A 280 20.92 -2.63 11.45
N ASP A 281 19.76 -3.30 11.50
CA ASP A 281 19.06 -3.60 12.74
C ASP A 281 19.71 -4.79 13.46
N PRO A 282 20.40 -4.59 14.60
CA PRO A 282 21.02 -5.68 15.31
C PRO A 282 20.01 -6.63 15.97
N SER A 283 18.76 -6.16 16.21
CA SER A 283 17.69 -6.92 16.82
C SER A 283 16.95 -7.82 15.80
N ALA A 284 17.12 -7.57 14.50
CA ALA A 284 16.48 -8.35 13.47
C ALA A 284 16.87 -9.83 13.54
N SER A 285 15.91 -10.69 13.31
CA SER A 285 16.08 -12.16 13.30
C SER A 285 17.23 -12.58 12.39
N ARG A 286 17.97 -13.61 12.76
CA ARG A 286 19.09 -14.10 11.95
C ARG A 286 18.64 -14.78 10.65
N GLN A 287 17.42 -15.28 10.64
CA GLN A 287 16.80 -15.95 9.51
C GLN A 287 15.29 -15.84 9.60
N LEU A 288 14.60 -15.90 8.46
CA LEU A 288 13.15 -15.86 8.35
C LEU A 288 12.67 -16.99 7.45
N THR A 289 11.63 -17.70 7.91
CA THR A 289 10.98 -18.75 7.12
C THR A 289 9.76 -18.16 6.41
N LEU A 290 9.74 -18.25 5.08
CA LEU A 290 8.73 -17.70 4.20
C LEU A 290 8.24 -18.77 3.22
N ARG A 291 7.18 -18.45 2.47
CA ARG A 291 6.76 -19.22 1.30
C ARG A 291 7.17 -18.48 0.03
N LEU A 292 7.78 -19.21 -0.88
CA LEU A 292 8.09 -18.75 -2.23
C LEU A 292 7.12 -19.40 -3.20
N ILE A 293 6.46 -18.58 -4.02
CA ILE A 293 5.63 -19.03 -5.14
C ILE A 293 6.27 -18.51 -6.43
N GLU A 294 6.63 -19.42 -7.31
CA GLU A 294 7.12 -19.10 -8.65
C GLU A 294 6.00 -19.26 -9.67
N VAL A 295 5.76 -18.21 -10.44
CA VAL A 295 4.83 -18.15 -11.57
C VAL A 295 5.67 -17.91 -12.81
N ARG A 296 5.82 -18.93 -13.67
CA ARG A 296 6.70 -18.86 -14.85
C ARG A 296 5.97 -19.23 -16.12
N GLU A 297 6.05 -18.37 -17.11
CA GLU A 297 5.52 -18.65 -18.44
C GLU A 297 6.34 -19.73 -19.14
N LEU A 298 5.65 -20.71 -19.72
CA LEU A 298 6.20 -21.79 -20.50
C LEU A 298 6.16 -21.41 -21.99
N ASP A 299 7.23 -21.77 -22.71
CA ASP A 299 7.35 -21.55 -24.16
C ASP A 299 6.99 -20.10 -24.57
N PRO A 300 7.64 -19.10 -23.98
CA PRO A 300 7.26 -17.71 -24.21
C PRO A 300 7.53 -17.30 -25.67
N THR A 301 6.55 -16.62 -26.26
CA THR A 301 6.65 -16.04 -27.62
C THR A 301 6.97 -14.54 -27.59
N VAL A 302 7.30 -13.98 -26.42
CA VAL A 302 7.53 -12.57 -26.17
C VAL A 302 8.90 -12.34 -25.52
N GLU A 303 9.49 -11.16 -25.73
CA GLU A 303 10.78 -10.80 -25.14
C GLU A 303 10.75 -10.75 -23.61
N GLU A 304 9.60 -10.35 -23.01
CA GLU A 304 9.44 -10.27 -21.57
C GLU A 304 8.34 -11.22 -21.09
N PRO A 305 8.69 -12.49 -20.84
CA PRO A 305 7.75 -13.47 -20.35
C PRO A 305 7.37 -13.20 -18.89
N ILE A 306 6.22 -13.75 -18.49
CA ILE A 306 5.80 -13.70 -17.08
C ILE A 306 6.75 -14.57 -16.27
N HIS A 307 7.46 -13.93 -15.33
CA HIS A 307 8.27 -14.62 -14.34
C HIS A 307 8.18 -13.87 -13.00
N TRP A 308 7.26 -14.31 -12.15
CA TRP A 308 7.08 -13.76 -10.83
C TRP A 308 7.61 -14.70 -9.76
N ARG A 309 8.29 -14.15 -8.80
CA ARG A 309 8.68 -14.79 -7.56
C ARG A 309 8.00 -14.03 -6.43
N LEU A 310 7.01 -14.65 -5.82
CA LEU A 310 6.20 -14.05 -4.75
C LEU A 310 6.70 -14.61 -3.43
N LEU A 311 7.08 -13.72 -2.51
CA LEU A 311 7.39 -14.06 -1.13
C LEU A 311 6.19 -13.71 -0.25
N THR A 312 5.81 -14.63 0.62
CA THR A 312 4.70 -14.41 1.56
C THR A 312 4.94 -15.09 2.89
N THR A 313 4.35 -14.53 3.94
CA THR A 313 4.28 -15.13 5.28
C THR A 313 3.04 -16.00 5.47
N HIS A 314 2.12 -16.02 4.51
CA HIS A 314 1.00 -16.98 4.52
C HIS A 314 1.50 -18.42 4.46
N ALA A 315 0.83 -19.32 5.18
CA ALA A 315 1.02 -20.74 5.02
C ALA A 315 0.45 -21.18 3.65
N VAL A 316 1.33 -21.62 2.75
CA VAL A 316 0.95 -22.13 1.41
C VAL A 316 1.39 -23.58 1.32
N MET A 317 0.44 -24.49 1.43
CA MET A 317 0.65 -25.94 1.44
C MET A 317 -0.01 -26.63 0.25
N THR A 318 -1.02 -26.01 -0.35
CA THR A 318 -1.80 -26.59 -1.45
C THR A 318 -1.75 -25.71 -2.70
N VAL A 319 -2.12 -26.28 -3.84
CA VAL A 319 -2.21 -25.57 -5.13
C VAL A 319 -3.24 -24.45 -5.06
N GLU A 320 -4.38 -24.69 -4.41
CA GLU A 320 -5.47 -23.73 -4.26
C GLU A 320 -4.99 -22.49 -3.49
N GLN A 321 -4.26 -22.69 -2.38
CA GLN A 321 -3.69 -21.59 -1.60
C GLN A 321 -2.67 -20.81 -2.44
N ALA A 322 -1.80 -21.50 -3.20
CA ALA A 322 -0.85 -20.83 -4.07
C ALA A 322 -1.55 -20.01 -5.16
N LEU A 323 -2.60 -20.53 -5.78
CA LEU A 323 -3.41 -19.80 -6.77
C LEU A 323 -4.12 -18.59 -6.17
N GLN A 324 -4.59 -18.66 -4.92
CA GLN A 324 -5.16 -17.52 -4.21
C GLN A 324 -4.13 -16.40 -4.03
N ILE A 325 -2.89 -16.74 -3.61
CA ILE A 325 -1.80 -15.76 -3.49
C ILE A 325 -1.47 -15.13 -4.86
N VAL A 326 -1.41 -15.92 -5.93
CA VAL A 326 -1.20 -15.41 -7.29
C VAL A 326 -2.33 -14.46 -7.71
N ALA A 327 -3.58 -14.83 -7.46
CA ALA A 327 -4.74 -13.98 -7.78
C ALA A 327 -4.71 -12.65 -7.02
N VAL A 328 -4.28 -12.65 -5.77
CA VAL A 328 -4.10 -11.44 -4.95
C VAL A 328 -2.95 -10.59 -5.50
N ALA A 329 -1.80 -11.19 -5.84
CA ALA A 329 -0.67 -10.48 -6.44
C ALA A 329 -1.00 -9.84 -7.79
N MET A 330 -1.92 -10.44 -8.57
CA MET A 330 -2.38 -9.89 -9.85
C MET A 330 -3.16 -8.58 -9.69
N ILE A 331 -3.81 -8.35 -8.55
CA ILE A 331 -4.54 -7.09 -8.31
C ILE A 331 -3.56 -5.92 -8.25
N SER A 332 -2.38 -6.11 -7.63
CA SER A 332 -1.35 -5.08 -7.54
C SER A 332 -0.60 -4.87 -8.87
N SER A 333 -0.44 -5.92 -9.69
CA SER A 333 0.38 -5.85 -10.91
C SER A 333 -0.27 -5.09 -12.06
N HIS A 334 -1.54 -4.74 -11.97
CA HIS A 334 -2.20 -3.88 -12.99
C HIS A 334 -1.67 -2.44 -12.99
N GLN A 335 -0.87 -2.06 -12.01
CA GLN A 335 -0.23 -0.75 -11.88
C GLN A 335 1.25 -0.72 -12.32
N ASP A 336 1.89 -1.88 -12.49
CA ASP A 336 3.30 -1.98 -12.91
C ASP A 336 3.48 -1.56 -14.39
N HIS A 337 3.53 -0.27 -14.65
CA HIS A 337 4.02 0.29 -15.89
C HIS A 337 5.55 0.32 -15.86
N ALA A 338 6.15 -0.52 -16.71
CA ALA A 338 7.56 -0.68 -16.98
C ALA A 338 8.39 -1.33 -15.84
N ALA A 339 9.07 -2.39 -16.21
CA ALA A 339 10.11 -3.02 -15.39
C ALA A 339 11.23 -2.01 -15.10
N ARG A 340 11.15 -1.31 -13.98
CA ARG A 340 12.30 -0.57 -13.47
C ARG A 340 13.24 -1.58 -12.84
N PRO A 341 14.56 -1.49 -13.11
CA PRO A 341 15.52 -2.30 -12.36
C PRO A 341 15.38 -1.99 -10.86
N CYS A 342 15.54 -3.02 -10.04
CA CYS A 342 15.55 -2.88 -8.59
C CYS A 342 16.68 -1.93 -8.18
N PRO A 343 16.44 -0.92 -7.32
CA PRO A 343 17.48 0.04 -6.90
C PRO A 343 18.59 -0.60 -6.08
#